data_38a8caca978331c2fa69aa1548d25d4f
#
_entry.id   38a8caca978331c2fa69aa1548d25d4f
#
_cell.length_a   1.000
_cell.length_b   1.000
_cell.length_c   1.000
_cell.angle_alpha   90.00
_cell.angle_beta   90.00
_cell.angle_gamma   90.00
#
_symmetry.space_group_name_H-M   'P 1'
#
loop_
_entity.id
_entity.type
_entity.pdbx_description
1 polymer ?
#
loop_
_entity_poly.entity_id
_entity_poly.type
_entity_poly.pdbx_seq_one_letter_code
_entity_poly.pdbx_strand_id
1 'polypeptide(L)'
;MLRVTDDLLELRQWVEARAGHPCRRPDGALALCFEANPAPALLVDWGEFEATFVAARCVLVYDDAPGCNRCFVGSVSEAQAYVAGADPRVSGAGGPTP
;
A
#
# COMPACT_ATOMS: atom_id res chain seq x y z
N MET A 1 5.27 -11.27 -7.35
CA MET A 1 4.92 -10.34 -8.45
C MET A 1 4.04 -9.24 -7.92
N LEU A 2 4.30 -8.01 -8.29
CA LEU A 2 3.48 -6.88 -7.88
C LEU A 2 2.17 -6.85 -8.64
N ARG A 3 1.10 -6.56 -7.90
CA ARG A 3 -0.24 -6.39 -8.44
C ARG A 3 -0.79 -5.03 -8.02
N VAL A 4 -1.70 -4.50 -8.80
CA VAL A 4 -2.37 -3.23 -8.51
C VAL A 4 -3.86 -3.47 -8.50
N THR A 5 -4.54 -2.97 -7.46
CA THR A 5 -5.99 -3.12 -7.36
C THR A 5 -6.62 -1.88 -6.72
N ASP A 6 -7.87 -1.60 -7.11
CA ASP A 6 -8.72 -0.63 -6.41
C ASP A 6 -9.91 -1.32 -5.74
N ASP A 7 -9.94 -2.64 -5.77
CA ASP A 7 -11.02 -3.43 -5.17
C ASP A 7 -10.79 -3.54 -3.67
N LEU A 8 -11.68 -2.92 -2.89
CA LEU A 8 -11.56 -2.89 -1.44
C LEU A 8 -11.72 -4.27 -0.81
N LEU A 9 -12.52 -5.15 -1.40
CA LEU A 9 -12.66 -6.50 -0.88
C LEU A 9 -11.35 -7.27 -1.05
N GLU A 10 -10.75 -7.18 -2.21
CA GLU A 10 -9.45 -7.82 -2.48
C GLU A 10 -8.38 -7.28 -1.55
N LEU A 11 -8.34 -5.95 -1.37
CA LEU A 11 -7.39 -5.28 -0.48
C LEU A 11 -7.53 -5.81 0.94
N ARG A 12 -8.75 -5.82 1.45
CA ARG A 12 -9.02 -6.23 2.82
C ARG A 12 -8.67 -7.69 3.04
N GLN A 13 -9.01 -8.56 2.11
CA GLN A 13 -8.68 -9.98 2.19
C GLN A 13 -7.17 -10.19 2.23
N TRP A 14 -6.43 -9.47 1.38
CA TRP A 14 -4.98 -9.58 1.35
C TRP A 14 -4.35 -9.12 2.67
N VAL A 15 -4.83 -8.01 3.22
CA VAL A 15 -4.34 -7.45 4.48
C VAL A 15 -4.67 -8.37 5.65
N GLU A 16 -5.90 -8.84 5.73
CA GLU A 16 -6.33 -9.70 6.85
C GLU A 16 -5.63 -11.05 6.83
N ALA A 17 -5.35 -11.59 5.65
CA ALA A 17 -4.59 -12.83 5.54
C ALA A 17 -3.17 -12.71 6.11
N ARG A 18 -2.68 -11.49 6.24
CA ARG A 18 -1.33 -11.20 6.76
C ARG A 18 -1.34 -10.57 8.14
N ALA A 19 -2.51 -10.59 8.80
CA ALA A 19 -2.70 -9.96 10.11
C ALA A 19 -2.34 -8.48 10.10
N GLY A 20 -2.59 -7.81 8.97
CA GLY A 20 -2.33 -6.39 8.83
C GLY A 20 -3.47 -5.53 9.33
N HIS A 21 -3.23 -4.24 9.43
CA HIS A 21 -4.20 -3.27 9.91
C HIS A 21 -4.17 -2.01 9.04
N PRO A 22 -5.34 -1.37 8.82
CA PRO A 22 -5.35 -0.07 8.16
C PRO A 22 -4.84 1.00 9.11
N CYS A 23 -4.04 1.91 8.59
CA CYS A 23 -3.47 2.98 9.40
C CYS A 23 -3.20 4.23 8.55
N ARG A 24 -2.72 5.27 9.23
CA ARG A 24 -2.25 6.51 8.59
C ARG A 24 -0.81 6.73 8.99
N ARG A 25 -0.04 7.26 8.06
CA ARG A 25 1.30 7.73 8.36
C ARG A 25 1.21 9.07 9.08
N PRO A 26 2.30 9.52 9.73
CA PRO A 26 2.31 10.83 10.40
C PRO A 26 1.93 11.99 9.47
N ASP A 27 2.16 11.86 8.17
CA ASP A 27 1.79 12.88 7.19
C ASP A 27 0.31 12.82 6.78
N GLY A 28 -0.46 11.89 7.35
CA GLY A 28 -1.88 11.73 7.09
C GLY A 28 -2.21 10.80 5.93
N ALA A 29 -1.22 10.31 5.20
CA ALA A 29 -1.46 9.39 4.08
C ALA A 29 -1.90 8.01 4.59
N LEU A 30 -2.78 7.36 3.84
CA LEU A 30 -3.20 6.00 4.16
C LEU A 30 -2.03 5.04 4.03
N ALA A 31 -2.00 4.04 4.89
CA ALA A 31 -0.98 3.01 4.91
C ALA A 31 -1.54 1.73 5.49
N LEU A 32 -0.72 0.68 5.45
CA LEU A 32 -1.07 -0.61 6.05
C LEU A 32 0.07 -1.00 6.97
N CYS A 33 -0.27 -1.48 8.16
CA CYS A 33 0.68 -1.90 9.18
C CYS A 33 0.62 -3.41 9.35
N PHE A 34 1.77 -4.04 9.48
CA PHE A 34 1.87 -5.50 9.68
C PHE A 34 2.58 -5.83 10.98
N GLU A 35 2.78 -4.83 11.84
CA GLU A 35 3.42 -5.03 13.13
C GLU A 35 2.48 -5.74 14.09
N ALA A 36 3.04 -6.55 14.98
CA ALA A 36 2.24 -7.26 15.98
C ALA A 36 1.55 -6.29 16.94
N ASN A 37 2.22 -5.18 17.27
CA ASN A 37 1.70 -4.17 18.18
C ASN A 37 1.85 -2.78 17.55
N PRO A 38 0.97 -2.44 16.59
CA PRO A 38 1.06 -1.13 15.95
C PRO A 38 0.70 -0.02 16.92
N ALA A 39 1.28 1.16 16.71
CA ALA A 39 0.99 2.33 17.52
C ALA A 39 -0.49 2.70 17.39
N PRO A 40 -1.27 2.71 18.51
CA PRO A 40 -2.71 2.98 18.41
C PRO A 40 -3.06 4.30 17.74
N ALA A 41 -2.20 5.31 17.90
CA ALA A 41 -2.44 6.64 17.33
C ALA A 41 -2.42 6.62 15.79
N LEU A 42 -1.82 5.60 15.17
CA LEU A 42 -1.74 5.48 13.71
C LEU A 42 -2.85 4.59 13.15
N LEU A 43 -3.54 3.83 13.98
CA LEU A 43 -4.60 2.94 13.51
C LEU A 43 -5.85 3.72 13.12
N VAL A 44 -6.49 3.29 12.05
CA VAL A 44 -7.81 3.77 11.65
C VAL A 44 -8.72 2.56 11.47
N ASP A 45 -10.03 2.76 11.56
CA ASP A 45 -10.93 1.65 11.28
C ASP A 45 -11.10 1.46 9.77
N TRP A 46 -11.62 0.29 9.39
CA TRP A 46 -11.80 -0.02 7.97
C TRP A 46 -12.76 0.94 7.29
N GLY A 47 -13.79 1.40 8.00
CA GLY A 47 -14.75 2.34 7.42
C GLY A 47 -14.08 3.64 7.02
N GLU A 48 -13.26 4.20 7.89
CA GLU A 48 -12.52 5.43 7.60
C GLU A 48 -11.51 5.20 6.47
N PHE A 49 -10.78 4.08 6.52
CA PHE A 49 -9.80 3.75 5.50
C PHE A 49 -10.47 3.65 4.12
N GLU A 50 -11.57 2.91 4.04
CA GLU A 50 -12.26 2.69 2.77
C GLU A 50 -12.84 3.99 2.23
N ALA A 51 -13.45 4.81 3.08
CA ALA A 51 -14.01 6.08 2.64
C ALA A 51 -12.93 7.01 2.08
N THR A 52 -11.79 7.10 2.74
CA THR A 52 -10.68 7.93 2.30
C THR A 52 -10.05 7.36 1.02
N PHE A 53 -9.92 6.03 0.95
CA PHE A 53 -9.37 5.34 -0.21
C PHE A 53 -10.17 5.66 -1.47
N VAL A 54 -11.49 5.59 -1.38
CA VAL A 54 -12.37 5.88 -2.50
C VAL A 54 -12.35 7.37 -2.84
N ALA A 55 -12.47 8.22 -1.83
CA ALA A 55 -12.53 9.67 -2.05
C ALA A 55 -11.25 10.21 -2.70
N ALA A 56 -10.10 9.67 -2.33
CA ALA A 56 -8.81 10.08 -2.87
C ALA A 56 -8.43 9.31 -4.13
N ARG A 57 -9.28 8.41 -4.60
CA ARG A 57 -9.04 7.58 -5.79
C ARG A 57 -7.72 6.82 -5.69
N CYS A 58 -7.54 6.18 -4.55
CA CYS A 58 -6.33 5.41 -4.29
C CYS A 58 -6.37 4.05 -4.98
N VAL A 59 -5.20 3.46 -5.09
CA VAL A 59 -5.03 2.06 -5.45
C VAL A 59 -4.06 1.42 -4.46
N LEU A 60 -4.13 0.10 -4.37
CA LEU A 60 -3.17 -0.70 -3.62
C LEU A 60 -2.23 -1.37 -4.60
N VAL A 61 -0.92 -1.22 -4.37
CA VAL A 61 0.09 -2.06 -4.98
C VAL A 61 0.53 -3.06 -3.93
N TYR A 62 0.52 -4.34 -4.25
CA TYR A 62 0.92 -5.37 -3.29
C TYR A 62 1.65 -6.50 -4.01
N ASP A 63 2.48 -7.23 -3.24
CA ASP A 63 3.15 -8.40 -3.76
C ASP A 63 2.31 -9.63 -3.41
N ASP A 64 1.98 -10.45 -4.41
CA ASP A 64 1.15 -11.64 -4.22
C ASP A 64 1.93 -12.86 -3.75
N ALA A 65 3.23 -12.73 -3.53
CA ALA A 65 4.04 -13.84 -3.03
C ALA A 65 3.61 -14.20 -1.60
N PRO A 66 3.51 -15.50 -1.29
CA PRO A 66 3.14 -15.92 0.07
C PRO A 66 4.08 -15.35 1.12
N GLY A 67 3.51 -14.80 2.19
CA GLY A 67 4.28 -14.25 3.30
C GLY A 67 4.94 -12.90 3.02
N CYS A 68 4.77 -12.33 1.85
CA CYS A 68 5.32 -11.03 1.54
C CYS A 68 4.33 -9.92 1.90
N ASN A 69 4.78 -8.94 2.68
CA ASN A 69 3.95 -7.82 3.13
C ASN A 69 4.24 -6.52 2.36
N ARG A 70 4.94 -6.64 1.24
CA ARG A 70 5.29 -5.47 0.44
C ARG A 70 4.06 -4.86 -0.18
N CYS A 71 3.82 -3.60 0.08
CA CYS A 71 2.65 -2.90 -0.46
C CYS A 71 2.83 -1.39 -0.42
N PHE A 72 1.96 -0.72 -1.17
CA PHE A 72 1.90 0.73 -1.21
C PHE A 72 0.46 1.16 -1.47
N VAL A 73 0.00 2.19 -0.77
CA VAL A 73 -1.32 2.78 -0.98
C VAL A 73 -1.12 4.23 -1.44
N GLY A 74 -1.75 4.60 -2.53
CA GLY A 74 -1.66 5.97 -3.02
C GLY A 74 -2.43 6.14 -4.31
N SER A 75 -2.26 7.29 -4.97
CA SER A 75 -2.89 7.55 -6.26
C SER A 75 -2.31 6.64 -7.35
N VAL A 76 -3.00 6.59 -8.49
CA VAL A 76 -2.50 5.81 -9.65
C VAL A 76 -1.11 6.31 -10.06
N SER A 77 -0.91 7.61 -10.09
CA SER A 77 0.38 8.20 -10.45
C SER A 77 1.48 7.79 -9.48
N GLU A 78 1.19 7.86 -8.17
CA GLU A 78 2.14 7.44 -7.14
C GLU A 78 2.43 5.94 -7.21
N ALA A 79 1.39 5.14 -7.50
CA ALA A 79 1.54 3.70 -7.64
C ALA A 79 2.43 3.35 -8.83
N GLN A 80 2.28 4.07 -9.93
CA GLN A 80 3.13 3.85 -11.11
C GLN A 80 4.60 4.14 -10.77
N ALA A 81 4.86 5.21 -10.04
CA ALA A 81 6.21 5.55 -9.61
C ALA A 81 6.77 4.48 -8.68
N TYR A 82 5.94 3.97 -7.78
CA TYR A 82 6.36 2.91 -6.86
C TYR A 82 6.75 1.63 -7.61
N VAL A 83 5.93 1.23 -8.57
CA VAL A 83 6.18 0.02 -9.36
C VAL A 83 7.44 0.19 -10.20
N ALA A 84 7.63 1.37 -10.81
CA ALA A 84 8.82 1.66 -11.60
C ALA A 84 10.08 1.60 -10.73
N GLY A 85 10.01 2.14 -9.51
CA GLY A 85 11.12 2.09 -8.57
C GLY A 85 11.43 0.68 -8.07
N ALA A 86 10.45 -0.22 -8.13
CA ALA A 86 10.63 -1.61 -7.71
C ALA A 86 11.24 -2.48 -8.81
N ASP A 87 11.22 -2.03 -10.07
CA ASP A 87 11.81 -2.76 -11.20
C ASP A 87 13.29 -2.45 -11.27
N PRO A 88 14.17 -3.43 -11.06
CA PRO A 88 15.62 -3.19 -11.07
C PRO A 88 16.14 -2.58 -12.37
N ARG A 89 15.52 -2.93 -13.49
CA ARG A 89 15.94 -2.39 -14.77
C ARG A 89 15.61 -0.91 -14.89
N VAL A 90 14.42 -0.53 -14.46
CA VAL A 90 14.00 0.88 -14.47
C VAL A 90 14.82 1.66 -13.45
N SER A 91 14.96 1.10 -12.25
CA SER A 91 15.70 1.73 -11.17
C SER A 91 17.15 1.98 -11.56
N GLY A 92 17.78 0.98 -12.17
CA GLY A 92 19.16 1.12 -12.62
C GLY A 92 19.33 2.12 -13.75
N ALA A 93 18.41 2.13 -14.67
CA ALA A 93 18.44 3.07 -15.79
C ALA A 93 18.12 4.49 -15.35
N GLY A 94 17.21 4.59 -14.42
CA GLY A 94 16.78 5.89 -13.92
C GLY A 94 17.74 6.48 -12.94
N GLY A 95 18.57 5.65 -12.51
CA GLY A 95 19.49 6.03 -11.48
C GLY A 95 20.10 7.34 -11.73
N PRO A 96 20.12 7.77 -11.50
CA PRO A 96 20.40 8.72 -11.66
C PRO A 96 21.06 9.42 -11.91
N THR A 97 20.97 9.35 -11.99
CA THR A 97 21.40 9.84 -12.23
C THR A 97 21.41 10.53 -12.21
N PRO A 98 21.54 10.55 -11.96
CA PRO A 98 21.73 11.49 -11.85
C PRO A 98 21.86 12.09 -12.17
#